data_626088c4b1c11b5203a46ffbf03f8635
#
_entry.id   626088c4b1c11b5203a46ffbf03f8635
#
_cell.length_a   1.000
_cell.length_b   1.000
_cell.length_c   1.000
_cell.angle_alpha   90.00
_cell.angle_beta   90.00
_cell.angle_gamma   90.00
#
_symmetry.space_group_name_H-M   'P 1'
#
loop_
_entity.id
_entity.type
_entity.pdbx_description
1 polymer ?
#
loop_
_entity_poly.entity_id
_entity_poly.type
_entity_poly.pdbx_seq_one_letter_code
_entity_poly.pdbx_strand_id
1 'polypeptide(L)'
;MKRLETPQLILRDWTEEDAKDLYRCAKDPEAGPAAGWKPHENMEESREVAKMFIREGNVWALEEKASGRVIGSLGLHKDKKRPGVPGVKRVGYILAKEFWGQERMTEAVKETFLPEAAFFDHLPGTVVPRKMINRQHSEPFFLKGVPHGSLRESFVRFDGTLMDEVCCSLTVEEWKEGRGC
;
A
#
# COMPACT_ATOMS: atom_id res chain seq x y z
N MET A 1 -15.22 1.95 -1.12
CA MET A 1 -14.65 1.28 0.10
C MET A 1 -15.22 1.91 1.36
N LYS A 2 -15.09 1.26 2.56
CA LYS A 2 -15.45 1.94 3.82
C LYS A 2 -14.51 3.11 4.06
N ARG A 3 -15.03 4.29 4.39
CA ARG A 3 -14.23 5.42 4.84
C ARG A 3 -13.68 5.14 6.22
N LEU A 4 -12.37 5.34 6.43
CA LEU A 4 -11.67 5.16 7.69
C LEU A 4 -10.97 6.46 8.06
N GLU A 5 -10.71 6.66 9.34
CA GLU A 5 -10.04 7.86 9.84
C GLU A 5 -8.98 7.52 10.87
N THR A 6 -7.82 8.12 10.72
CA THR A 6 -6.72 8.11 11.69
C THR A 6 -6.57 9.49 12.32
N PRO A 7 -5.69 9.71 13.29
CA PRO A 7 -5.39 11.05 13.78
C PRO A 7 -5.02 12.06 12.69
N GLN A 8 -4.27 11.63 11.67
CA GLN A 8 -3.73 12.53 10.64
C GLN A 8 -4.38 12.37 9.26
N LEU A 9 -5.05 11.22 8.97
CA LEU A 9 -5.51 10.89 7.64
C LEU A 9 -7.00 10.57 7.59
N ILE A 10 -7.57 10.75 6.40
CA ILE A 10 -8.84 10.19 5.96
C ILE A 10 -8.55 9.22 4.83
N LEU A 11 -8.95 7.96 5.00
CA LEU A 11 -8.89 6.94 3.96
C LEU A 11 -10.26 6.89 3.30
N ARG A 12 -10.35 7.24 2.01
CA ARG A 12 -11.60 7.35 1.28
C ARG A 12 -11.50 6.80 -0.13
N ASP A 13 -12.62 6.70 -0.81
CA ASP A 13 -12.64 6.41 -2.23
C ASP A 13 -11.95 7.52 -3.03
N TRP A 14 -11.37 7.13 -4.16
CA TRP A 14 -10.80 8.05 -5.14
C TRP A 14 -11.90 8.80 -5.88
N THR A 15 -11.59 10.03 -6.27
CA THR A 15 -12.38 10.85 -7.21
C THR A 15 -11.50 11.23 -8.41
N GLU A 16 -12.10 11.70 -9.49
CA GLU A 16 -11.33 12.12 -10.66
C GLU A 16 -10.49 13.37 -10.38
N GLU A 17 -10.94 14.22 -9.46
CA GLU A 17 -10.22 15.44 -9.01
C GLU A 17 -8.90 15.11 -8.31
N ASP A 18 -8.78 13.92 -7.72
CA ASP A 18 -7.56 13.48 -7.04
C ASP A 18 -6.40 13.18 -8.00
N ALA A 19 -6.67 13.09 -9.30
CA ALA A 19 -5.63 12.80 -10.30
C ALA A 19 -4.45 13.78 -10.25
N LYS A 20 -4.70 15.05 -9.90
CA LYS A 20 -3.65 16.07 -9.74
C LYS A 20 -2.72 15.77 -8.56
N ASP A 21 -3.29 15.30 -7.46
CA ASP A 21 -2.54 14.96 -6.27
C ASP A 21 -1.79 13.63 -6.48
N LEU A 22 -2.44 12.67 -7.15
CA LEU A 22 -1.79 11.44 -7.57
C LEU A 22 -0.58 11.73 -8.48
N TYR A 23 -0.72 12.61 -9.46
CA TYR A 23 0.39 12.98 -10.34
C TYR A 23 1.56 13.59 -9.58
N ARG A 24 1.28 14.46 -8.59
CA ARG A 24 2.33 15.04 -7.76
C ARG A 24 3.13 14.00 -7.01
N CYS A 25 2.47 12.98 -6.44
CA CYS A 25 3.14 11.87 -5.77
C CYS A 25 3.84 10.94 -6.77
N ALA A 26 3.17 10.63 -7.87
CA ALA A 26 3.58 9.58 -8.80
C ALA A 26 4.70 9.99 -9.77
N LYS A 27 4.87 11.29 -10.04
CA LYS A 27 5.99 11.80 -10.86
C LYS A 27 7.33 11.81 -10.12
N ASP A 28 7.32 11.64 -8.79
CA ASP A 28 8.55 11.63 -8.00
C ASP A 28 9.42 10.43 -8.41
N PRO A 29 10.71 10.65 -8.75
CA PRO A 29 11.59 9.60 -9.25
C PRO A 29 11.95 8.53 -8.20
N GLU A 30 11.63 8.74 -6.94
CA GLU A 30 11.88 7.78 -5.86
C GLU A 30 10.60 7.08 -5.40
N ALA A 31 9.46 7.76 -5.38
CA ALA A 31 8.22 7.22 -4.84
C ALA A 31 7.69 6.05 -5.68
N GLY A 32 7.56 6.22 -6.99
CA GLY A 32 7.11 5.17 -7.91
C GLY A 32 8.04 3.96 -7.91
N PRO A 33 9.35 4.15 -8.14
CA PRO A 33 10.33 3.07 -8.11
C PRO A 33 10.40 2.31 -6.78
N ALA A 34 10.19 2.98 -5.64
CA ALA A 34 10.10 2.31 -4.34
C ALA A 34 8.90 1.36 -4.25
N ALA A 35 7.83 1.63 -4.99
CA ALA A 35 6.65 0.77 -5.11
C ALA A 35 6.71 -0.19 -6.32
N GLY A 36 7.77 -0.12 -7.15
CA GLY A 36 8.06 -1.01 -8.27
C GLY A 36 7.47 -0.61 -9.61
N TRP A 37 7.02 0.62 -9.76
CA TRP A 37 6.47 1.11 -11.01
C TRP A 37 7.18 2.41 -11.49
N LYS A 38 7.02 2.70 -12.76
CA LYS A 38 7.64 3.85 -13.42
C LYS A 38 7.00 5.15 -12.94
N PRO A 39 7.78 6.21 -12.66
CA PRO A 39 7.22 7.53 -12.40
C PRO A 39 6.31 7.98 -13.55
N HIS A 40 5.18 8.60 -13.21
CA HIS A 40 4.26 9.12 -14.23
C HIS A 40 4.90 10.28 -15.02
N GLU A 41 4.85 10.19 -16.32
CA GLU A 41 5.43 11.20 -17.20
C GLU A 41 4.51 12.41 -17.38
N ASN A 42 3.20 12.20 -17.27
CA ASN A 42 2.20 13.24 -17.50
C ASN A 42 0.94 13.06 -16.64
N MET A 43 0.10 14.06 -16.62
CA MET A 43 -1.15 14.08 -15.87
C MET A 43 -2.16 13.03 -16.37
N GLU A 44 -2.13 12.69 -17.66
CA GLU A 44 -3.10 11.75 -18.22
C GLU A 44 -2.89 10.34 -17.69
N GLU A 45 -1.63 9.92 -17.53
CA GLU A 45 -1.32 8.64 -16.85
C GLU A 45 -1.94 8.59 -15.45
N SER A 46 -1.83 9.67 -14.68
CA SER A 46 -2.43 9.74 -13.35
C SER A 46 -3.95 9.71 -13.38
N ARG A 47 -4.59 10.34 -14.39
CA ARG A 47 -6.05 10.25 -14.57
C ARG A 47 -6.50 8.83 -14.85
N GLU A 48 -5.82 8.12 -15.74
CA GLU A 48 -6.17 6.73 -16.05
C GLU A 48 -5.97 5.81 -14.84
N VAL A 49 -4.92 6.03 -14.04
CA VAL A 49 -4.70 5.28 -12.80
C VAL A 49 -5.78 5.62 -11.76
N ALA A 50 -6.15 6.89 -11.60
CA ALA A 50 -7.24 7.28 -10.68
C ALA A 50 -8.58 6.63 -11.11
N LYS A 51 -8.93 6.65 -12.40
CA LYS A 51 -10.10 5.95 -12.94
C LYS A 51 -10.05 4.44 -12.67
N MET A 52 -8.88 3.83 -12.79
CA MET A 52 -8.68 2.43 -12.46
C MET A 52 -8.96 2.17 -10.97
N PHE A 53 -8.45 2.98 -10.06
CA PHE A 53 -8.71 2.85 -8.62
C PHE A 53 -10.19 3.02 -8.28
N ILE A 54 -10.87 3.97 -8.91
CA ILE A 54 -12.33 4.16 -8.77
C ILE A 54 -13.08 2.91 -9.22
N ARG A 55 -12.75 2.37 -10.39
CA ARG A 55 -13.40 1.20 -10.96
C ARG A 55 -13.16 -0.07 -10.13
N GLU A 56 -11.93 -0.29 -9.67
CA GLU A 56 -11.57 -1.50 -8.92
C GLU A 56 -12.07 -1.47 -7.47
N GLY A 57 -12.20 -0.29 -6.86
CA GLY A 57 -12.72 -0.10 -5.51
C GLY A 57 -11.96 -0.86 -4.43
N ASN A 58 -10.66 -1.08 -4.61
CA ASN A 58 -9.80 -1.82 -3.69
C ASN A 58 -8.57 -1.02 -3.21
N VAL A 59 -8.54 0.28 -3.52
CA VAL A 59 -7.46 1.22 -3.16
C VAL A 59 -8.07 2.45 -2.53
N TRP A 60 -7.63 2.81 -1.33
CA TRP A 60 -7.98 4.08 -0.68
C TRP A 60 -7.07 5.21 -1.15
N ALA A 61 -7.65 6.39 -1.33
CA ALA A 61 -6.93 7.64 -1.32
C ALA A 61 -6.60 8.02 0.13
N LEU A 62 -5.37 8.39 0.41
CA LEU A 62 -4.91 8.86 1.71
C LEU A 62 -4.94 10.40 1.72
N GLU A 63 -6.04 10.97 2.22
CA GLU A 63 -6.19 12.42 2.35
C GLU A 63 -5.60 12.89 3.68
N GLU A 64 -4.70 13.85 3.63
CA GLU A 64 -4.15 14.49 4.83
C GLU A 64 -5.15 15.49 5.41
N LYS A 65 -5.53 15.31 6.67
CA LYS A 65 -6.53 16.18 7.34
C LYS A 65 -6.10 17.67 7.40
N ALA A 66 -4.81 17.93 7.55
CA ALA A 66 -4.29 19.29 7.67
C ALA A 66 -4.38 20.09 6.37
N SER A 67 -4.21 19.48 5.22
CA SER A 67 -4.19 20.15 3.92
C SER A 67 -5.40 19.84 3.03
N GLY A 68 -6.17 18.81 3.34
CA GLY A 68 -7.23 18.29 2.49
C GLY A 68 -6.75 17.68 1.18
N ARG A 69 -5.46 17.39 1.05
CA ARG A 69 -4.83 16.86 -0.18
C ARG A 69 -4.61 15.37 -0.07
N VAL A 70 -4.72 14.67 -1.20
CA VAL A 70 -4.31 13.27 -1.27
C VAL A 70 -2.78 13.20 -1.33
N ILE A 71 -2.19 12.52 -0.36
CA ILE A 71 -0.75 12.38 -0.18
C ILE A 71 -0.23 10.97 -0.47
N GLY A 72 -1.12 10.05 -0.84
CA GLY A 72 -0.74 8.67 -1.13
C GLY A 72 -1.93 7.77 -1.40
N SER A 73 -1.65 6.49 -1.49
CA SER A 73 -2.65 5.43 -1.65
C SER A 73 -2.31 4.21 -0.82
N LEU A 74 -3.33 3.46 -0.44
CA LEU A 74 -3.21 2.15 0.22
C LEU A 74 -4.23 1.20 -0.40
N GLY A 75 -3.77 0.08 -0.93
CA GLY A 75 -4.61 -0.89 -1.63
C GLY A 75 -4.48 -2.30 -1.09
N LEU A 76 -5.56 -3.06 -1.23
CA LEU A 76 -5.65 -4.46 -0.88
C LEU A 76 -5.90 -5.28 -2.14
N HIS A 77 -4.86 -5.84 -2.69
CA HIS A 77 -4.86 -6.53 -3.97
C HIS A 77 -4.95 -8.04 -3.80
N LYS A 78 -5.44 -8.73 -4.82
CA LYS A 78 -5.34 -10.20 -4.89
C LYS A 78 -3.87 -10.62 -4.91
N ASP A 79 -3.52 -11.66 -4.17
CA ASP A 79 -2.17 -12.21 -4.25
C ASP A 79 -2.01 -13.07 -5.51
N LYS A 80 -1.23 -12.56 -6.45
CA LYS A 80 -0.97 -13.25 -7.73
C LYS A 80 -0.03 -14.48 -7.57
N LYS A 81 0.73 -14.56 -6.48
CA LYS A 81 1.63 -15.68 -6.22
C LYS A 81 0.92 -16.90 -5.61
N ARG A 82 -0.27 -16.70 -5.05
CA ARG A 82 -1.11 -17.74 -4.47
C ARG A 82 -2.53 -17.67 -5.07
N PRO A 83 -2.64 -17.86 -6.41
CA PRO A 83 -3.93 -17.90 -7.06
C PRO A 83 -4.74 -19.07 -6.51
N GLY A 84 -5.98 -18.83 -6.11
CA GLY A 84 -6.85 -19.87 -5.59
C GLY A 84 -6.79 -20.10 -4.07
N VAL A 85 -5.93 -19.40 -3.33
CA VAL A 85 -6.01 -19.39 -1.87
C VAL A 85 -6.98 -18.27 -1.45
N PRO A 86 -8.18 -18.62 -0.94
CA PRO A 86 -9.15 -17.61 -0.55
C PRO A 86 -8.64 -16.80 0.64
N GLY A 87 -9.03 -15.52 0.68
CA GLY A 87 -8.73 -14.64 1.82
C GLY A 87 -7.32 -14.06 1.86
N VAL A 88 -6.40 -14.50 1.00
CA VAL A 88 -5.05 -13.91 0.94
C VAL A 88 -5.08 -12.60 0.16
N LYS A 89 -4.62 -11.52 0.79
CA LYS A 89 -4.49 -10.20 0.18
C LYS A 89 -3.06 -9.69 0.25
N ARG A 90 -2.68 -8.96 -0.77
CA ARG A 90 -1.41 -8.23 -0.82
C ARG A 90 -1.66 -6.76 -0.57
N VAL A 91 -0.97 -6.20 0.40
CA VAL A 91 -0.99 -4.75 0.65
C VAL A 91 -0.03 -4.07 -0.34
N GLY A 92 -0.52 -3.03 -1.00
CA GLY A 92 0.29 -2.13 -1.81
C GLY A 92 0.04 -0.70 -1.37
N TYR A 93 1.06 0.11 -1.28
CA TYR A 93 0.92 1.50 -0.89
C TYR A 93 1.99 2.40 -1.53
N ILE A 94 1.67 3.67 -1.60
CA ILE A 94 2.59 4.76 -1.95
C ILE A 94 2.29 5.94 -1.04
N LEU A 95 3.32 6.69 -0.69
CA LEU A 95 3.22 7.95 0.03
C LEU A 95 4.14 8.97 -0.62
N ALA A 96 3.70 10.21 -0.73
CA ALA A 96 4.53 11.30 -1.21
C ALA A 96 5.76 11.46 -0.29
N LYS A 97 6.91 11.71 -0.89
CA LYS A 97 8.23 11.65 -0.23
C LYS A 97 8.33 12.57 0.99
N GLU A 98 7.73 13.75 0.92
CA GLU A 98 7.71 14.73 2.01
C GLU A 98 7.02 14.25 3.29
N PHE A 99 6.28 13.13 3.21
CA PHE A 99 5.57 12.52 4.34
C PHE A 99 6.22 11.23 4.84
N TRP A 100 7.35 10.82 4.28
CA TRP A 100 8.07 9.64 4.74
C TRP A 100 8.63 9.83 6.16
N GLY A 101 8.72 8.74 6.92
CA GLY A 101 9.25 8.77 8.29
C GLY A 101 8.35 9.45 9.33
N GLN A 102 7.12 9.78 8.99
CA GLN A 102 6.18 10.50 9.86
C GLN A 102 5.01 9.64 10.36
N GLU A 103 5.17 8.32 10.39
CA GLU A 103 4.21 7.32 10.88
C GLU A 103 2.83 7.31 10.17
N ARG A 104 2.60 8.15 9.16
CA ARG A 104 1.29 8.28 8.48
C ARG A 104 0.86 6.99 7.80
N MET A 105 1.78 6.30 7.11
CA MET A 105 1.46 5.01 6.49
C MET A 105 1.22 3.93 7.54
N THR A 106 1.93 3.97 8.66
CA THR A 106 1.71 3.08 9.80
C THR A 106 0.30 3.22 10.34
N GLU A 107 -0.16 4.45 10.56
CA GLU A 107 -1.53 4.71 10.99
C GLU A 107 -2.55 4.17 9.99
N ALA A 108 -2.36 4.48 8.70
CA ALA A 108 -3.26 4.04 7.64
C ALA A 108 -3.37 2.52 7.59
N VAL A 109 -2.23 1.82 7.62
CA VAL A 109 -2.21 0.36 7.59
C VAL A 109 -2.86 -0.22 8.84
N LYS A 110 -2.53 0.26 10.03
CA LYS A 110 -3.16 -0.20 11.28
C LYS A 110 -4.67 -0.06 11.23
N GLU A 111 -5.17 1.09 10.79
CA GLU A 111 -6.61 1.35 10.70
C GLU A 111 -7.32 0.40 9.73
N THR A 112 -6.70 0.03 8.62
CA THR A 112 -7.29 -0.91 7.66
C THR A 112 -7.38 -2.34 8.19
N PHE A 113 -6.62 -2.68 9.21
CA PHE A 113 -6.63 -4.00 9.85
C PHE A 113 -7.49 -4.07 11.12
N LEU A 114 -8.13 -2.97 11.54
CA LEU A 114 -9.05 -3.02 12.67
C LEU A 114 -10.30 -3.85 12.35
N PRO A 115 -10.80 -4.64 13.32
CA PRO A 115 -12.00 -5.47 13.12
C PRO A 115 -13.22 -4.68 12.65
N GLU A 116 -13.39 -3.44 13.13
CA GLU A 116 -14.49 -2.58 12.74
C GLU A 116 -14.45 -2.16 11.26
N ALA A 117 -13.29 -2.27 10.60
CA ALA A 117 -13.18 -2.03 9.17
C ALA A 117 -13.94 -3.08 8.34
N ALA A 118 -14.57 -4.08 8.97
CA ALA A 118 -15.32 -5.18 8.35
C ALA A 118 -14.51 -5.97 7.29
N PHE A 119 -13.19 -5.78 7.28
CA PHE A 119 -12.34 -6.36 6.25
C PHE A 119 -12.00 -7.81 6.56
N PHE A 120 -11.89 -8.15 7.85
CA PHE A 120 -11.56 -9.50 8.31
C PHE A 120 -12.76 -10.40 8.55
N ASP A 121 -13.97 -9.86 8.75
CA ASP A 121 -15.16 -10.66 9.05
C ASP A 121 -15.59 -11.60 7.92
N HIS A 122 -15.07 -11.37 6.70
CA HIS A 122 -15.40 -12.18 5.53
C HIS A 122 -14.18 -12.84 4.86
N LEU A 123 -12.99 -12.76 5.47
CA LEU A 123 -11.77 -13.33 4.91
C LEU A 123 -11.11 -14.30 5.89
N PRO A 124 -11.34 -15.61 5.77
CA PRO A 124 -10.42 -16.57 6.36
C PRO A 124 -9.11 -16.48 5.56
N GLY A 125 -8.10 -15.79 6.09
CA GLY A 125 -6.87 -15.71 5.34
C GLY A 125 -5.77 -14.85 5.92
N THR A 126 -4.64 -14.94 5.28
CA THR A 126 -3.39 -14.29 5.63
C THR A 126 -3.21 -13.03 4.79
N VAL A 127 -2.94 -11.90 5.43
CA VAL A 127 -2.47 -10.70 4.73
C VAL A 127 -0.97 -10.80 4.53
N VAL A 128 -0.52 -10.60 3.31
CA VAL A 128 0.90 -10.61 2.98
C VAL A 128 1.31 -9.20 2.59
N PRO A 129 1.92 -8.46 3.50
CA PRO A 129 2.64 -7.27 3.09
C PRO A 129 3.85 -7.72 2.28
N ARG A 130 4.00 -7.16 1.10
CA ARG A 130 5.16 -7.36 0.25
C ARG A 130 5.99 -6.10 0.29
N LYS A 131 7.17 -6.17 0.87
CA LYS A 131 8.15 -5.10 0.79
C LYS A 131 9.10 -5.42 -0.34
N MET A 132 9.19 -4.54 -1.32
CA MET A 132 10.35 -4.48 -2.19
C MET A 132 11.45 -3.74 -1.42
N ILE A 133 12.56 -4.42 -1.19
CA ILE A 133 13.72 -3.80 -0.55
C ILE A 133 14.70 -3.42 -1.66
N ASN A 134 14.89 -2.12 -1.82
CA ASN A 134 16.14 -1.62 -2.36
C ASN A 134 17.15 -1.67 -1.20
N ARG A 135 18.30 -2.31 -1.41
CA ARG A 135 19.37 -2.42 -0.39
C ARG A 135 19.84 -1.10 0.20
N GLN A 136 19.45 0.04 -0.37
CA GLN A 136 19.85 1.37 0.06
C GLN A 136 18.92 2.03 1.10
N HIS A 137 17.73 1.47 1.35
CA HIS A 137 16.77 2.05 2.31
C HIS A 137 16.18 0.95 3.19
N SER A 138 16.96 0.53 4.18
CA SER A 138 16.63 -0.52 5.12
C SER A 138 15.99 0.04 6.38
N GLU A 139 14.73 0.39 6.35
CA GLU A 139 13.94 0.44 7.58
C GLU A 139 12.89 -0.67 7.53
N PRO A 140 12.87 -1.57 8.53
CA PRO A 140 11.87 -2.63 8.60
C PRO A 140 10.52 -2.02 8.92
N PHE A 141 9.57 -2.23 8.01
CA PHE A 141 8.30 -1.57 8.07
C PHE A 141 7.24 -2.36 8.86
N PHE A 142 6.61 -1.76 9.74
CA PHE A 142 5.29 -1.48 10.32
C PHE A 142 4.38 -2.61 10.77
N LEU A 143 4.27 -3.67 10.09
CA LEU A 143 3.65 -4.85 10.61
C LEU A 143 4.79 -5.73 11.08
N LYS A 144 4.85 -6.05 12.33
CA LYS A 144 5.73 -7.10 12.85
C LYS A 144 5.27 -8.47 12.32
N GLY A 145 4.95 -8.48 11.01
CA GLY A 145 4.69 -9.72 10.30
C GLY A 145 5.91 -10.62 10.41
N VAL A 146 5.69 -11.89 10.58
CA VAL A 146 6.78 -12.87 10.63
C VAL A 146 7.50 -12.85 9.29
N PRO A 147 8.80 -12.49 9.21
CA PRO A 147 9.54 -12.59 7.98
C PRO A 147 9.71 -14.08 7.62
N HIS A 148 9.28 -14.46 6.43
CA HIS A 148 9.41 -15.83 5.92
C HIS A 148 10.69 -16.02 5.09
N GLY A 149 11.46 -14.98 4.88
CA GLY A 149 12.70 -14.99 4.13
C GLY A 149 12.72 -13.99 2.97
N SER A 150 13.84 -14.00 2.26
CA SER A 150 14.04 -13.16 1.07
C SER A 150 14.06 -14.02 -0.18
N LEU A 151 13.37 -13.59 -1.21
CA LEU A 151 13.45 -14.13 -2.55
C LEU A 151 14.42 -13.27 -3.35
N ARG A 152 15.55 -13.84 -3.76
CA ARG A 152 16.53 -13.11 -4.56
C ARG A 152 16.02 -12.90 -5.96
N GLU A 153 16.22 -11.68 -6.50
CA GLU A 153 15.94 -11.32 -7.89
C GLU A 153 14.53 -11.74 -8.36
N SER A 154 13.57 -11.74 -7.44
CA SER A 154 12.22 -12.27 -7.69
C SER A 154 11.27 -11.24 -8.30
N PHE A 155 11.69 -9.99 -8.39
CA PHE A 155 10.93 -8.92 -8.98
C PHE A 155 11.76 -8.16 -10.01
N VAL A 156 11.22 -8.00 -11.20
CA VAL A 156 11.81 -7.17 -12.26
C VAL A 156 11.15 -5.78 -12.19
N ARG A 157 11.94 -4.77 -11.89
CA ARG A 157 11.49 -3.38 -11.91
C ARG A 157 11.27 -2.91 -13.36
N PHE A 158 10.53 -1.81 -13.55
CA PHE A 158 10.19 -1.26 -14.86
C PHE A 158 11.41 -0.95 -15.76
N ASP A 159 12.59 -0.71 -15.18
CA ASP A 159 13.85 -0.44 -15.88
C ASP A 159 14.71 -1.71 -16.12
N GLY A 160 14.14 -2.88 -15.85
CA GLY A 160 14.83 -4.16 -15.98
C GLY A 160 15.69 -4.55 -14.77
N THR A 161 15.81 -3.70 -13.76
CA THR A 161 16.59 -4.00 -12.55
C THR A 161 15.93 -5.15 -11.78
N LEU A 162 16.72 -6.15 -11.45
CA LEU A 162 16.30 -7.25 -10.59
C LEU A 162 16.34 -6.82 -9.12
N MET A 163 15.27 -7.09 -8.41
CA MET A 163 15.09 -6.71 -7.01
C MET A 163 14.83 -7.93 -6.14
N ASP A 164 15.42 -7.93 -4.96
CA ASP A 164 15.09 -8.91 -3.92
C ASP A 164 13.75 -8.56 -3.28
N GLU A 165 12.98 -9.56 -2.88
CA GLU A 165 11.75 -9.38 -2.13
C GLU A 165 11.86 -10.02 -0.76
N VAL A 166 11.59 -9.24 0.29
CA VAL A 166 11.34 -9.80 1.62
C VAL A 166 9.86 -10.14 1.73
N CYS A 167 9.59 -11.41 2.00
CA CYS A 167 8.25 -11.90 2.20
C CYS A 167 7.92 -11.86 3.69
N CYS A 168 6.90 -11.12 4.05
CA CYS A 168 6.32 -11.12 5.39
C CYS A 168 4.85 -11.53 5.27
N SER A 169 4.30 -12.11 6.30
CA SER A 169 2.85 -12.31 6.40
C SER A 169 2.38 -11.99 7.81
N LEU A 170 1.11 -11.70 7.91
CA LEU A 170 0.41 -11.47 9.17
C LEU A 170 -0.93 -12.18 9.07
N THR A 171 -1.20 -13.09 9.99
CA THR A 171 -2.51 -13.72 10.09
C THR A 171 -3.46 -12.86 10.93
N VAL A 172 -4.76 -13.15 10.81
CA VAL A 172 -5.79 -12.51 11.66
C VAL A 172 -5.55 -12.81 13.14
N GLU A 173 -5.12 -14.04 13.44
CA GLU A 173 -4.81 -14.48 14.79
C GLU A 173 -3.63 -13.72 15.38
N GLU A 174 -2.54 -13.60 14.61
CA GLU A 174 -1.35 -12.83 15.01
C GLU A 174 -1.67 -11.36 15.25
N TRP A 175 -2.55 -10.79 14.41
CA TRP A 175 -3.01 -9.41 14.60
C TRP A 175 -3.83 -9.26 15.90
N LYS A 176 -4.80 -10.15 16.13
CA LYS A 176 -5.63 -10.14 17.34
C LYS A 176 -4.82 -10.37 18.62
N GLU A 177 -3.73 -11.11 18.55
CA GLU A 177 -2.81 -11.34 19.67
C GLU A 177 -1.82 -10.19 19.90
N GLY A 178 -1.93 -9.09 19.16
CA GLY A 178 -1.06 -7.91 19.28
C GLY A 178 0.35 -8.09 18.72
N ARG A 179 0.62 -9.17 17.99
CA ARG A 179 1.92 -9.39 17.33
C ARG A 179 2.11 -8.54 16.07
N GLY A 180 1.05 -7.91 15.60
CA GLY A 180 1.04 -7.02 14.44
C GLY A 180 1.23 -5.53 14.75
N CYS A 181 1.47 -5.16 16.00
CA CYS A 181 1.67 -3.78 16.45
C CYS A 181 3.11 -3.45 16.74
#